data_bfe2da4cdf4225a21304e3c86ffecdf0
#
_entry.id   bfe2da4cdf4225a21304e3c86ffecdf0
#
_cell.length_a   1.000
_cell.length_b   1.000
_cell.length_c   1.000
_cell.angle_alpha   90.00
_cell.angle_beta   90.00
_cell.angle_gamma   90.00
#
_symmetry.space_group_name_H-M   'P 1'
#
loop_
_entity.id
_entity.type
_entity.pdbx_description
1 polymer ?
#
loop_
_entity_poly.entity_id
_entity_poly.type
_entity_poly.pdbx_seq_one_letter_code
_entity_poly.pdbx_strand_id
1 'polypeptide(L)'
;MNTESKSILKKSAGDLFTAWLAVCLGSGMGIIYLECIRLLADFCLTRNMGGIWGIFAVFSVSLILSALLLCLQNSKSLRIRQKLIGSLEQKGMDVWLGQNYKNDENAEKMLPVIRNDIFTYSEQLSGFLLKVAGTAVSVVLTSIYVIVIEPWLFALTLFLSLAAISISACKSRKLPEQNEKLYYHMGAIYNHNAELVRNREAACALNGERVIEPYQKEIGDYKTDQTKILSTMTVQRILGSANTILNTCVTLIIGGYGISKGSIEISDLIALLAALGFLTNTLYQIPACISDYQQLKGMDGRINALLTPQAGISDGFEDIAKITSLSAQNVSFAYENGNNLFENINFDLKSGECLILNGASGCGKSTLLKIFADILKGYKGNIICCGKNLKNIRENSFWDRILYLSQEPQLISGTVKENITLFKAADEEKLDHALEQTGLKDLIPKFQRGLDTPVSMLELSSGEQQRICLARAFYGDHDLIISDESFSAIDPDSRREIFGKLLAQLKESSQILIMSSHMDFEHDSQESVKILNMGEK
;
A
#
# COMPACT_ATOMS: atom_id res chain seq x y z
N MET A 1 7.54 5.83 14.52
CA MET A 1 6.51 4.80 14.43
C MET A 1 5.15 5.48 14.48
N ASN A 2 4.35 5.24 13.45
CA ASN A 2 3.01 5.77 13.19
C ASN A 2 2.07 5.48 14.39
N THR A 3 1.13 6.39 14.68
CA THR A 3 0.12 6.23 15.75
C THR A 3 -0.72 4.98 15.58
N GLU A 4 -1.06 4.62 14.33
CA GLU A 4 -1.80 3.42 14.00
C GLU A 4 -1.00 2.15 14.30
N SER A 5 0.24 2.07 13.83
CA SER A 5 1.11 0.92 14.12
C SER A 5 1.30 0.72 15.63
N LYS A 6 1.40 1.80 16.41
CA LYS A 6 1.43 1.73 17.89
C LYS A 6 0.14 1.18 18.47
N SER A 7 -1.01 1.62 17.96
CA SER A 7 -2.31 1.13 18.40
C SER A 7 -2.48 -0.37 18.14
N ILE A 8 -2.09 -0.82 16.93
CA ILE A 8 -2.18 -2.23 16.53
C ILE A 8 -1.24 -3.09 17.36
N LEU A 9 0.01 -2.65 17.58
CA LEU A 9 0.96 -3.36 18.45
C LEU A 9 0.45 -3.45 19.88
N LYS A 10 -0.19 -2.40 20.40
CA LYS A 10 -0.82 -2.43 21.72
C LYS A 10 -1.97 -3.44 21.79
N LYS A 11 -2.82 -3.51 20.76
CA LYS A 11 -3.87 -4.52 20.65
C LYS A 11 -3.32 -5.95 20.51
N SER A 12 -2.10 -6.10 19.97
CA SER A 12 -1.40 -7.38 19.79
C SER A 12 -0.36 -7.65 20.87
N ALA A 13 -0.41 -6.95 22.00
CA ALA A 13 0.59 -7.03 23.08
C ALA A 13 0.78 -8.47 23.61
N GLY A 14 -0.27 -9.29 23.69
CA GLY A 14 -0.17 -10.69 24.08
C GLY A 14 0.62 -11.55 23.10
N ASP A 15 0.40 -11.37 21.79
CA ASP A 15 1.16 -12.08 20.75
C ASP A 15 2.63 -11.59 20.73
N LEU A 16 2.85 -10.28 20.91
CA LEU A 16 4.20 -9.71 20.99
C LEU A 16 4.97 -10.22 22.21
N PHE A 17 4.33 -10.25 23.38
CA PHE A 17 4.92 -10.75 24.60
C PHE A 17 5.29 -12.23 24.51
N THR A 18 4.39 -13.07 23.96
CA THR A 18 4.67 -14.50 23.77
C THR A 18 5.80 -14.75 22.78
N ALA A 19 5.88 -13.97 21.69
CA ALA A 19 6.99 -14.03 20.74
C ALA A 19 8.30 -13.57 21.39
N TRP A 20 8.28 -12.48 22.15
CA TRP A 20 9.42 -11.98 22.90
C TRP A 20 9.92 -13.00 23.93
N LEU A 21 9.03 -13.63 24.68
CA LEU A 21 9.38 -14.68 25.64
C LEU A 21 10.04 -15.89 24.94
N ALA A 22 9.51 -16.29 23.79
CA ALA A 22 10.09 -17.36 22.99
C ALA A 22 11.52 -17.02 22.51
N VAL A 23 11.75 -15.75 22.11
CA VAL A 23 13.09 -15.25 21.74
C VAL A 23 14.05 -15.28 22.93
N CYS A 24 13.62 -14.81 24.11
CA CYS A 24 14.44 -14.82 25.32
C CYS A 24 14.81 -16.24 25.74
N LEU A 25 13.86 -17.17 25.75
CA LEU A 25 14.09 -18.58 26.04
C LEU A 25 15.00 -19.23 24.98
N GLY A 26 14.79 -18.93 23.69
CA GLY A 26 15.66 -19.39 22.61
C GLY A 26 17.11 -18.91 22.76
N SER A 27 17.31 -17.65 23.15
CA SER A 27 18.63 -17.11 23.45
C SER A 27 19.27 -17.81 24.65
N GLY A 28 18.50 -18.18 25.67
CA GLY A 28 18.95 -18.98 26.81
C GLY A 28 19.42 -20.38 26.41
N MET A 29 18.80 -21.00 25.40
CA MET A 29 19.27 -22.29 24.87
C MET A 29 20.67 -22.20 24.30
N GLY A 30 21.11 -21.03 23.80
CA GLY A 30 22.48 -20.79 23.36
C GLY A 30 23.52 -21.07 24.48
N ILE A 31 23.20 -20.66 25.72
CA ILE A 31 24.08 -20.93 26.87
C ILE A 31 24.13 -22.44 27.20
N ILE A 32 22.99 -23.13 27.11
CA ILE A 32 22.94 -24.58 27.30
C ILE A 32 23.82 -25.29 26.27
N TYR A 33 23.82 -24.82 25.02
CA TYR A 33 24.69 -25.38 23.97
C TYR A 33 26.18 -25.17 24.29
N LEU A 34 26.56 -23.98 24.79
CA LEU A 34 27.92 -23.69 25.18
C LEU A 34 28.39 -24.61 26.33
N GLU A 35 27.54 -24.80 27.34
CA GLU A 35 27.83 -25.68 28.46
C GLU A 35 27.86 -27.16 28.05
N CYS A 36 26.99 -27.59 27.15
CA CYS A 36 27.07 -28.94 26.57
C CYS A 36 28.39 -29.17 25.83
N ILE A 37 28.88 -28.17 25.08
CA ILE A 37 30.18 -28.26 24.39
C ILE A 37 31.31 -28.38 25.41
N ARG A 38 31.29 -27.59 26.48
CA ARG A 38 32.27 -27.64 27.57
C ARG A 38 32.33 -29.01 28.24
N LEU A 39 31.18 -29.52 28.70
CA LEU A 39 31.06 -30.80 29.37
C LEU A 39 31.39 -31.97 28.45
N LEU A 40 31.03 -31.88 27.16
CA LEU A 40 31.40 -32.89 26.16
C LEU A 40 32.92 -32.99 26.02
N ALA A 41 33.60 -31.85 25.94
CA ALA A 41 35.06 -31.81 25.89
C ALA A 41 35.69 -32.45 27.14
N ASP A 42 35.18 -32.14 28.34
CA ASP A 42 35.65 -32.71 29.60
C ASP A 42 35.42 -34.22 29.64
N PHE A 43 34.25 -34.74 29.29
CA PHE A 43 33.99 -36.18 29.28
C PHE A 43 34.75 -36.93 28.20
N CYS A 44 35.11 -36.30 27.09
CA CYS A 44 36.01 -36.87 26.10
C CYS A 44 37.45 -37.01 26.67
N LEU A 45 37.95 -36.00 27.38
CA LEU A 45 39.27 -36.02 28.01
C LEU A 45 39.36 -37.06 29.12
N THR A 46 38.29 -37.19 29.91
CA THR A 46 38.20 -38.16 31.03
C THR A 46 37.77 -39.57 30.59
N ARG A 47 37.48 -39.78 29.30
CA ARG A 47 36.97 -41.03 28.70
C ARG A 47 35.69 -41.57 29.37
N ASN A 48 34.85 -40.67 29.87
CA ASN A 48 33.57 -41.02 30.50
C ASN A 48 32.46 -41.20 29.44
N MET A 49 32.33 -42.41 28.90
CA MET A 49 31.34 -42.72 27.86
C MET A 49 29.89 -42.55 28.35
N GLY A 50 29.58 -42.79 29.62
CA GLY A 50 28.24 -42.58 30.18
C GLY A 50 27.83 -41.12 30.20
N GLY A 51 28.77 -40.22 30.56
CA GLY A 51 28.57 -38.78 30.52
C GLY A 51 28.32 -38.25 29.13
N ILE A 52 29.04 -38.76 28.12
CA ILE A 52 28.86 -38.36 26.71
C ILE A 52 27.43 -38.61 26.23
N TRP A 53 26.88 -39.81 26.50
CA TRP A 53 25.50 -40.12 26.12
C TRP A 53 24.46 -39.25 26.84
N GLY A 54 24.73 -38.94 28.12
CA GLY A 54 23.86 -38.02 28.89
C GLY A 54 23.82 -36.63 28.27
N ILE A 55 24.97 -36.07 27.91
CA ILE A 55 25.02 -34.75 27.24
C ILE A 55 24.38 -34.78 25.88
N PHE A 56 24.58 -35.84 25.10
CA PHE A 56 23.93 -35.99 23.81
C PHE A 56 22.41 -35.98 23.93
N ALA A 57 21.86 -36.61 24.96
CA ALA A 57 20.41 -36.56 25.23
C ALA A 57 19.95 -35.13 25.58
N VAL A 58 20.66 -34.41 26.47
CA VAL A 58 20.35 -33.02 26.82
C VAL A 58 20.43 -32.10 25.61
N PHE A 59 21.47 -32.25 24.79
CA PHE A 59 21.65 -31.48 23.56
C PHE A 59 20.49 -31.72 22.58
N SER A 60 20.08 -32.98 22.38
CA SER A 60 18.97 -33.33 21.47
C SER A 60 17.63 -32.75 21.94
N VAL A 61 17.34 -32.83 23.25
CA VAL A 61 16.14 -32.23 23.84
C VAL A 61 16.15 -30.70 23.69
N SER A 62 17.29 -30.07 23.97
CA SER A 62 17.40 -28.60 23.84
C SER A 62 17.25 -28.15 22.38
N LEU A 63 17.72 -28.93 21.41
CA LEU A 63 17.56 -28.65 19.98
C LEU A 63 16.09 -28.74 19.56
N ILE A 64 15.35 -29.75 20.00
CA ILE A 64 13.91 -29.87 19.74
C ILE A 64 13.16 -28.69 20.35
N LEU A 65 13.50 -28.35 21.62
CA LEU A 65 12.84 -27.23 22.29
C LEU A 65 13.13 -25.90 21.61
N SER A 66 14.37 -25.67 21.15
CA SER A 66 14.70 -24.45 20.38
C SER A 66 13.96 -24.37 19.06
N ALA A 67 13.77 -25.50 18.37
CA ALA A 67 12.96 -25.54 17.15
C ALA A 67 11.48 -25.20 17.41
N LEU A 68 10.91 -25.72 18.49
CA LEU A 68 9.53 -25.39 18.92
C LEU A 68 9.39 -23.90 19.28
N LEU A 69 10.36 -23.32 19.99
CA LEU A 69 10.37 -21.89 20.31
C LEU A 69 10.46 -21.04 19.05
N LEU A 70 11.29 -21.42 18.06
CA LEU A 70 11.36 -20.75 16.76
C LEU A 70 10.03 -20.83 15.99
N CYS A 71 9.39 -21.99 15.98
CA CYS A 71 8.05 -22.12 15.36
C CYS A 71 7.01 -21.24 16.05
N LEU A 72 7.02 -21.18 17.37
CA LEU A 72 6.14 -20.32 18.14
C LEU A 72 6.39 -18.83 17.85
N GLN A 73 7.66 -18.41 17.87
CA GLN A 73 8.08 -17.05 17.53
C GLN A 73 7.59 -16.64 16.13
N ASN A 74 7.86 -17.48 15.11
CA ASN A 74 7.48 -17.20 13.73
C ASN A 74 5.96 -17.15 13.56
N SER A 75 5.24 -18.07 14.19
CA SER A 75 3.76 -18.09 14.15
C SER A 75 3.16 -16.80 14.74
N LYS A 76 3.70 -16.33 15.86
CA LYS A 76 3.23 -15.07 16.49
C LYS A 76 3.64 -13.84 15.69
N SER A 77 4.85 -13.80 15.16
CA SER A 77 5.32 -12.75 14.26
C SER A 77 4.44 -12.61 13.02
N LEU A 78 4.07 -13.73 12.38
CA LEU A 78 3.16 -13.76 11.24
C LEU A 78 1.77 -13.20 11.57
N ARG A 79 1.22 -13.53 12.74
CA ARG A 79 -0.07 -12.96 13.18
C ARG A 79 -0.01 -11.45 13.37
N ILE A 80 1.06 -10.94 13.97
CA ILE A 80 1.27 -9.49 14.14
C ILE A 80 1.38 -8.82 12.78
N ARG A 81 2.16 -9.38 11.86
CA ARG A 81 2.33 -8.90 10.49
C ARG A 81 1.00 -8.84 9.74
N GLN A 82 0.19 -9.89 9.77
CA GLN A 82 -1.13 -9.92 9.11
C GLN A 82 -2.08 -8.86 9.65
N LYS A 83 -2.11 -8.65 10.97
CA LYS A 83 -2.92 -7.59 11.59
C LYS A 83 -2.45 -6.19 11.18
N LEU A 84 -1.12 -5.98 11.08
CA LEU A 84 -0.54 -4.72 10.62
C LEU A 84 -0.93 -4.44 9.16
N ILE A 85 -0.72 -5.41 8.27
CA ILE A 85 -1.06 -5.29 6.85
C ILE A 85 -2.54 -4.95 6.70
N GLY A 86 -3.45 -5.79 7.21
CA GLY A 86 -4.88 -5.61 7.02
C GLY A 86 -5.40 -4.26 7.55
N SER A 87 -4.94 -3.84 8.73
CA SER A 87 -5.38 -2.56 9.31
C SER A 87 -4.80 -1.34 8.59
N LEU A 88 -3.52 -1.39 8.17
CA LEU A 88 -2.90 -0.26 7.46
C LEU A 88 -3.40 -0.15 6.01
N GLU A 89 -3.62 -1.27 5.31
CA GLU A 89 -4.20 -1.28 3.97
C GLU A 89 -5.64 -0.76 3.99
N GLN A 90 -6.47 -1.28 4.90
CA GLN A 90 -7.85 -0.81 5.04
C GLN A 90 -7.88 0.69 5.29
N LYS A 91 -7.11 1.18 6.27
CA LYS A 91 -7.07 2.61 6.59
C LYS A 91 -6.46 3.45 5.46
N GLY A 92 -5.43 2.93 4.77
CA GLY A 92 -4.87 3.56 3.59
C GLY A 92 -5.91 3.73 2.48
N MET A 93 -6.72 2.69 2.24
CA MET A 93 -7.83 2.74 1.28
C MET A 93 -8.94 3.69 1.73
N ASP A 94 -9.34 3.67 3.01
CA ASP A 94 -10.36 4.58 3.55
C ASP A 94 -9.93 6.04 3.38
N VAL A 95 -8.68 6.36 3.69
CA VAL A 95 -8.12 7.72 3.50
C VAL A 95 -8.03 8.07 2.01
N TRP A 96 -7.59 7.14 1.16
CA TRP A 96 -7.48 7.36 -0.27
C TRP A 96 -8.83 7.59 -0.94
N LEU A 97 -9.85 6.80 -0.59
CA LEU A 97 -11.21 6.97 -1.09
C LEU A 97 -11.89 8.23 -0.56
N GLY A 98 -11.53 8.67 0.66
CA GLY A 98 -12.04 9.91 1.26
C GLY A 98 -11.28 11.17 0.85
N GLN A 99 -10.17 11.07 0.11
CA GLN A 99 -9.46 12.24 -0.39
C GLN A 99 -10.08 12.73 -1.69
N ASN A 100 -10.49 13.99 -1.69
CA ASN A 100 -10.96 14.66 -2.89
C ASN A 100 -9.92 14.63 -4.00
N TYR A 101 -10.38 14.26 -5.17
CA TYR A 101 -9.63 14.09 -6.41
C TYR A 101 -8.99 15.42 -6.86
N LYS A 102 -7.83 15.78 -6.28
CA LYS A 102 -7.14 17.01 -6.72
C LYS A 102 -6.14 16.78 -7.85
N ASN A 103 -5.51 15.60 -7.94
CA ASN A 103 -4.53 15.31 -9.00
C ASN A 103 -4.40 13.80 -9.23
N ASP A 104 -4.53 13.37 -10.48
CA ASP A 104 -4.23 11.99 -10.94
C ASP A 104 -2.79 11.57 -10.58
N GLU A 105 -1.82 12.52 -10.56
CA GLU A 105 -0.45 12.27 -10.14
C GLU A 105 -0.31 11.72 -8.71
N ASN A 106 -1.22 12.05 -7.80
CA ASN A 106 -1.17 11.53 -6.43
C ASN A 106 -1.66 10.09 -6.34
N ALA A 107 -2.62 9.69 -7.17
CA ALA A 107 -3.13 8.31 -7.21
C ALA A 107 -2.04 7.32 -7.64
N GLU A 108 -1.26 7.67 -8.66
CA GLU A 108 -0.14 6.84 -9.14
C GLU A 108 0.97 6.69 -8.08
N LYS A 109 1.22 7.74 -7.29
CA LYS A 109 2.21 7.70 -6.20
C LYS A 109 1.74 6.93 -4.97
N MET A 110 0.43 6.88 -4.73
CA MET A 110 -0.15 6.21 -3.54
C MET A 110 -0.25 4.69 -3.69
N LEU A 111 -0.56 4.20 -4.88
CA LEU A 111 -0.74 2.77 -5.12
C LEU A 111 0.49 1.92 -4.74
N PRO A 112 1.75 2.31 -5.10
CA PRO A 112 2.95 1.63 -4.65
C PRO A 112 3.13 1.63 -3.12
N VAL A 113 2.75 2.72 -2.44
CA VAL A 113 2.85 2.82 -0.97
C VAL A 113 1.87 1.85 -0.30
N ILE A 114 0.62 1.80 -0.75
CA ILE A 114 -0.38 0.87 -0.21
C ILE A 114 0.06 -0.56 -0.45
N ARG A 115 0.48 -0.91 -1.67
CA ARG A 115 0.76 -2.29 -2.06
C ARG A 115 2.11 -2.82 -1.56
N ASN A 116 3.17 -2.02 -1.66
CA ASN A 116 4.53 -2.47 -1.39
C ASN A 116 5.07 -1.98 -0.05
N ASP A 117 4.91 -0.68 0.27
CA ASP A 117 5.51 -0.12 1.48
C ASP A 117 4.83 -0.64 2.73
N ILE A 118 3.51 -0.75 2.76
CA ILE A 118 2.77 -1.31 3.92
C ILE A 118 3.17 -2.75 4.17
N PHE A 119 3.26 -3.57 3.12
CA PHE A 119 3.65 -4.97 3.24
C PHE A 119 5.08 -5.09 3.77
N THR A 120 6.05 -4.41 3.14
CA THR A 120 7.47 -4.45 3.52
C THR A 120 7.70 -3.88 4.92
N TYR A 121 7.04 -2.77 5.25
CA TYR A 121 7.08 -2.15 6.58
C TYR A 121 6.57 -3.10 7.66
N SER A 122 5.43 -3.74 7.43
CA SER A 122 4.82 -4.67 8.40
C SER A 122 5.69 -5.91 8.63
N GLU A 123 6.31 -6.42 7.56
CA GLU A 123 7.29 -7.52 7.64
C GLU A 123 8.53 -7.13 8.43
N GLN A 124 9.15 -6.01 8.06
CA GLN A 124 10.37 -5.54 8.71
C GLN A 124 10.12 -5.13 10.16
N LEU A 125 8.99 -4.45 10.47
CA LEU A 125 8.70 -4.02 11.84
C LEU A 125 8.52 -5.19 12.79
N SER A 126 7.76 -6.22 12.39
CA SER A 126 7.56 -7.41 13.23
C SER A 126 8.86 -8.18 13.47
N GLY A 127 9.69 -8.32 12.45
CA GLY A 127 11.01 -8.94 12.54
C GLY A 127 12.01 -8.13 13.35
N PHE A 128 12.07 -6.82 13.15
CA PHE A 128 12.97 -5.90 13.83
C PHE A 128 12.79 -5.91 15.35
N LEU A 129 11.54 -5.85 15.83
CA LEU A 129 11.26 -5.85 17.27
C LEU A 129 11.79 -7.11 17.97
N LEU A 130 11.62 -8.27 17.34
CA LEU A 130 12.09 -9.55 17.86
C LEU A 130 13.62 -9.70 17.71
N LYS A 131 14.19 -9.25 16.60
CA LYS A 131 15.62 -9.27 16.33
C LYS A 131 16.39 -8.44 17.35
N VAL A 132 15.95 -7.22 17.63
CA VAL A 132 16.59 -6.34 18.63
C VAL A 132 16.55 -6.98 20.02
N ALA A 133 15.38 -7.51 20.42
CA ALA A 133 15.23 -8.18 21.71
C ALA A 133 16.15 -9.41 21.82
N GLY A 134 16.15 -10.26 20.79
CA GLY A 134 17.00 -11.46 20.75
C GLY A 134 18.50 -11.14 20.79
N THR A 135 18.92 -10.17 19.98
CA THR A 135 20.32 -9.70 19.97
C THR A 135 20.74 -9.17 21.34
N ALA A 136 19.91 -8.33 21.97
CA ALA A 136 20.22 -7.77 23.29
C ALA A 136 20.37 -8.87 24.38
N VAL A 137 19.41 -9.78 24.44
CA VAL A 137 19.43 -10.90 25.41
C VAL A 137 20.61 -11.82 25.14
N SER A 138 20.88 -12.17 23.89
CA SER A 138 22.00 -13.03 23.52
C SER A 138 23.34 -12.40 23.87
N VAL A 139 23.54 -11.10 23.62
CA VAL A 139 24.76 -10.37 23.99
C VAL A 139 24.96 -10.41 25.51
N VAL A 140 23.92 -10.09 26.29
CA VAL A 140 24.00 -10.06 27.74
C VAL A 140 24.34 -11.43 28.32
N LEU A 141 23.59 -12.46 27.91
CA LEU A 141 23.80 -13.83 28.44
C LEU A 141 25.18 -14.37 28.07
N THR A 142 25.60 -14.22 26.81
CA THR A 142 26.93 -14.71 26.38
C THR A 142 28.06 -13.91 27.01
N SER A 143 27.89 -12.59 27.21
CA SER A 143 28.87 -11.77 27.92
C SER A 143 29.05 -12.23 29.36
N ILE A 144 27.97 -12.51 30.09
CA ILE A 144 28.02 -13.04 31.45
C ILE A 144 28.79 -14.38 31.48
N TYR A 145 28.46 -15.29 30.52
CA TYR A 145 29.11 -16.59 30.43
C TYR A 145 30.64 -16.47 30.25
N VAL A 146 31.06 -15.58 29.31
CA VAL A 146 32.52 -15.39 29.06
C VAL A 146 33.21 -14.69 30.23
N ILE A 147 32.57 -13.70 30.88
CA ILE A 147 33.15 -12.98 32.05
C ILE A 147 33.39 -13.94 33.22
N VAL A 148 32.49 -14.91 33.43
CA VAL A 148 32.63 -15.89 34.54
C VAL A 148 33.82 -16.80 34.33
N ILE A 149 34.16 -17.16 33.09
CA ILE A 149 35.30 -18.04 32.79
C ILE A 149 36.59 -17.23 32.73
N GLU A 150 36.65 -16.15 31.93
CA GLU A 150 37.88 -15.39 31.72
C GLU A 150 37.56 -13.89 31.38
N PRO A 151 37.56 -12.98 32.36
CA PRO A 151 37.14 -11.58 32.16
C PRO A 151 38.09 -10.78 31.26
N TRP A 152 39.38 -11.11 31.22
CA TRP A 152 40.34 -10.40 30.36
C TRP A 152 40.12 -10.69 28.88
N LEU A 153 39.78 -11.91 28.51
CA LEU A 153 39.42 -12.28 27.15
C LEU A 153 38.14 -11.55 26.70
N PHE A 154 37.16 -11.43 27.59
CA PHE A 154 35.96 -10.65 27.32
C PHE A 154 36.30 -9.18 26.97
N ALA A 155 37.11 -8.54 27.83
CA ALA A 155 37.47 -7.13 27.63
C ALA A 155 38.19 -6.90 26.29
N LEU A 156 39.13 -7.78 25.95
CA LEU A 156 39.88 -7.67 24.70
C LEU A 156 39.03 -7.94 23.47
N THR A 157 38.21 -9.00 23.48
CA THR A 157 37.31 -9.32 22.36
C THR A 157 36.23 -8.27 22.16
N LEU A 158 35.71 -7.68 23.24
CA LEU A 158 34.79 -6.56 23.19
C LEU A 158 35.43 -5.34 22.53
N PHE A 159 36.67 -5.00 22.94
CA PHE A 159 37.42 -3.88 22.35
C PHE A 159 37.65 -4.06 20.84
N LEU A 160 38.12 -5.24 20.42
CA LEU A 160 38.32 -5.56 19.00
C LEU A 160 37.02 -5.51 18.19
N SER A 161 35.94 -6.07 18.74
CA SER A 161 34.63 -6.07 18.08
C SER A 161 34.06 -4.67 17.98
N LEU A 162 34.17 -3.81 19.00
CA LEU A 162 33.72 -2.42 18.95
C LEU A 162 34.49 -1.60 17.92
N ALA A 163 35.83 -1.83 17.80
CA ALA A 163 36.63 -1.18 16.76
C ALA A 163 36.16 -1.57 15.34
N ALA A 164 35.95 -2.86 15.11
CA ALA A 164 35.48 -3.36 13.82
C ALA A 164 34.04 -2.88 13.50
N ILE A 165 33.14 -2.84 14.48
CA ILE A 165 31.78 -2.30 14.33
C ILE A 165 31.81 -0.81 14.01
N SER A 166 32.70 -0.02 14.64
CA SER A 166 32.85 1.41 14.40
C SER A 166 33.28 1.69 12.95
N ILE A 167 34.23 0.91 12.42
CA ILE A 167 34.65 1.00 11.02
C ILE A 167 33.49 0.64 10.07
N SER A 168 32.77 -0.43 10.39
CA SER A 168 31.58 -0.86 9.63
C SER A 168 30.48 0.19 9.63
N ALA A 169 30.18 0.78 10.79
CA ALA A 169 29.16 1.83 10.94
C ALA A 169 29.52 3.11 10.17
N CYS A 170 30.79 3.51 10.11
CA CYS A 170 31.22 4.63 9.30
C CYS A 170 30.93 4.42 7.80
N LYS A 171 31.14 3.22 7.28
CA LYS A 171 30.84 2.89 5.88
C LYS A 171 29.33 2.80 5.61
N SER A 172 28.55 2.40 6.60
CA SER A 172 27.09 2.24 6.46
C SER A 172 26.31 3.55 6.45
N ARG A 173 26.92 4.68 6.80
CA ARG A 173 26.24 5.98 6.88
C ARG A 173 25.52 6.41 5.58
N LYS A 174 26.01 5.96 4.43
CA LYS A 174 25.43 6.29 3.11
C LYS A 174 24.37 5.27 2.64
N LEU A 175 24.24 4.14 3.33
CA LEU A 175 23.29 3.08 2.94
C LEU A 175 21.82 3.54 2.88
N PRO A 176 21.32 4.36 3.82
CA PRO A 176 19.93 4.84 3.74
C PRO A 176 19.64 5.65 2.50
N GLU A 177 20.53 6.60 2.14
CA GLU A 177 20.40 7.40 0.93
C GLU A 177 20.48 6.54 -0.35
N GLN A 178 21.40 5.57 -0.37
CA GLN A 178 21.53 4.63 -1.48
C GLN A 178 20.30 3.73 -1.63
N ASN A 179 19.72 3.26 -0.53
CA ASN A 179 18.50 2.48 -0.55
C ASN A 179 17.29 3.32 -1.03
N GLU A 180 17.20 4.58 -0.63
CA GLU A 180 16.14 5.49 -1.11
C GLU A 180 16.22 5.67 -2.64
N LYS A 181 17.42 5.89 -3.19
CA LYS A 181 17.63 5.94 -4.65
C LYS A 181 17.25 4.65 -5.34
N LEU A 182 17.63 3.50 -4.75
CA LEU A 182 17.29 2.19 -5.30
C LEU A 182 15.76 2.00 -5.35
N TYR A 183 15.02 2.37 -4.30
CA TYR A 183 13.55 2.30 -4.28
C TYR A 183 12.90 3.25 -5.28
N TYR A 184 13.48 4.45 -5.48
CA TYR A 184 13.02 5.38 -6.51
C TYR A 184 13.14 4.76 -7.91
N HIS A 185 14.30 4.20 -8.28
CA HIS A 185 14.51 3.52 -9.57
C HIS A 185 13.61 2.28 -9.72
N MET A 186 13.40 1.51 -8.64
CA MET A 186 12.43 0.40 -8.66
C MET A 186 11.02 0.88 -8.98
N GLY A 187 10.59 1.98 -8.38
CA GLY A 187 9.28 2.58 -8.65
C GLY A 187 9.15 3.03 -10.11
N ALA A 188 10.18 3.70 -10.66
CA ALA A 188 10.21 4.13 -12.06
C ALA A 188 10.16 2.94 -13.03
N ILE A 189 10.92 1.88 -12.77
CA ILE A 189 10.89 0.62 -13.54
C ILE A 189 9.49 -0.01 -13.51
N TYR A 190 8.85 -0.04 -12.33
CA TYR A 190 7.53 -0.60 -12.18
C TYR A 190 6.46 0.17 -12.96
N ASN A 191 6.51 1.50 -12.90
CA ASN A 191 5.59 2.38 -13.64
C ASN A 191 5.77 2.21 -15.15
N HIS A 192 7.02 2.18 -15.63
CA HIS A 192 7.34 1.92 -17.05
C HIS A 192 6.82 0.57 -17.53
N ASN A 193 6.99 -0.48 -16.73
CA ASN A 193 6.44 -1.81 -17.04
C ASN A 193 4.91 -1.77 -17.14
N ALA A 194 4.23 -1.11 -16.19
CA ALA A 194 2.77 -0.99 -16.20
C ALA A 194 2.28 -0.22 -17.45
N GLU A 195 2.99 0.85 -17.83
CA GLU A 195 2.71 1.64 -19.03
C GLU A 195 2.89 0.83 -20.31
N LEU A 196 4.00 0.08 -20.44
CA LEU A 196 4.25 -0.79 -21.59
C LEU A 196 3.21 -1.89 -21.73
N VAL A 197 2.77 -2.48 -20.62
CA VAL A 197 1.71 -3.50 -20.63
C VAL A 197 0.37 -2.90 -21.03
N ARG A 198 0.04 -1.72 -20.51
CA ARG A 198 -1.22 -1.01 -20.83
C ARG A 198 -1.27 -0.59 -22.30
N ASN A 199 -0.13 -0.14 -22.85
CA ASN A 199 -0.02 0.41 -24.21
C ASN A 199 0.70 -0.57 -25.16
N ARG A 200 0.57 -1.88 -24.96
CA ARG A 200 1.29 -2.91 -25.74
C ARG A 200 1.14 -2.74 -27.25
N GLU A 201 -0.07 -2.49 -27.72
CA GLU A 201 -0.35 -2.33 -29.15
C GLU A 201 0.39 -1.14 -29.74
N ALA A 202 0.36 0.02 -29.05
CA ALA A 202 1.10 1.20 -29.44
C ALA A 202 2.62 0.98 -29.38
N ALA A 203 3.11 0.30 -28.35
CA ALA A 203 4.52 -0.03 -28.21
C ALA A 203 5.01 -0.94 -29.36
N CYS A 204 4.21 -1.91 -29.79
CA CYS A 204 4.51 -2.75 -30.95
C CYS A 204 4.53 -1.97 -32.28
N ALA A 205 3.60 -1.00 -32.44
CA ALA A 205 3.49 -0.18 -33.64
C ALA A 205 4.61 0.87 -33.77
N LEU A 206 5.20 1.32 -32.65
CA LEU A 206 6.20 2.41 -32.59
C LEU A 206 7.67 1.96 -32.68
N ASN A 207 7.95 0.74 -33.15
CA ASN A 207 9.31 0.17 -33.13
C ASN A 207 9.84 -0.01 -31.69
N GLY A 208 9.52 -1.15 -31.07
CA GLY A 208 9.72 -1.45 -29.65
C GLY A 208 11.12 -1.14 -29.08
N GLU A 209 12.19 -1.12 -29.91
CA GLU A 209 13.54 -0.77 -29.43
C GLU A 209 13.63 0.66 -28.88
N ARG A 210 13.02 1.65 -29.55
CA ARG A 210 13.04 3.05 -29.11
C ARG A 210 12.19 3.28 -27.85
N VAL A 211 11.14 2.50 -27.68
CA VAL A 211 10.26 2.60 -26.51
C VAL A 211 10.92 1.97 -25.27
N ILE A 212 11.83 1.01 -25.48
CA ILE A 212 12.55 0.32 -24.40
C ILE A 212 13.82 1.06 -23.94
N GLU A 213 14.36 1.98 -24.75
CA GLU A 213 15.61 2.70 -24.43
C GLU A 213 15.58 3.46 -23.07
N PRO A 214 14.55 4.25 -22.72
CA PRO A 214 14.44 4.89 -21.40
C PRO A 214 14.41 3.87 -20.26
N TYR A 215 13.72 2.75 -20.47
CA TYR A 215 13.64 1.65 -19.51
C TYR A 215 15.01 0.98 -19.29
N GLN A 216 15.79 0.77 -20.37
CA GLN A 216 17.14 0.20 -20.26
C GLN A 216 18.08 1.12 -19.46
N LYS A 217 17.95 2.44 -19.62
CA LYS A 217 18.71 3.43 -18.85
C LYS A 217 18.36 3.31 -17.35
N GLU A 218 17.08 3.28 -17.01
CA GLU A 218 16.62 3.16 -15.64
C GLU A 218 17.10 1.86 -14.97
N ILE A 219 17.09 0.73 -15.70
CA ILE A 219 17.70 -0.54 -15.26
C ILE A 219 19.21 -0.38 -15.04
N GLY A 220 19.89 0.38 -15.89
CA GLY A 220 21.31 0.66 -15.75
C GLY A 220 21.63 1.41 -14.45
N ASP A 221 20.86 2.45 -14.14
CA ASP A 221 20.98 3.25 -12.93
C ASP A 221 20.66 2.41 -11.69
N TYR A 222 19.58 1.62 -11.73
CA TYR A 222 19.23 0.64 -10.68
C TYR A 222 20.37 -0.35 -10.39
N LYS A 223 20.94 -0.98 -11.45
CA LYS A 223 22.07 -1.92 -11.30
C LYS A 223 23.30 -1.24 -10.68
N THR A 224 23.57 0.00 -11.08
CA THR A 224 24.70 0.77 -10.54
C THR A 224 24.53 1.02 -9.04
N ASP A 225 23.37 1.46 -8.60
CA ASP A 225 23.10 1.72 -7.19
C ASP A 225 23.00 0.44 -6.37
N GLN A 226 22.41 -0.63 -6.92
CA GLN A 226 22.41 -1.96 -6.30
C GLN A 226 23.85 -2.47 -6.09
N THR A 227 24.74 -2.29 -7.09
CA THR A 227 26.13 -2.72 -6.97
C THR A 227 26.87 -1.96 -5.87
N LYS A 228 26.63 -0.65 -5.70
CA LYS A 228 27.22 0.15 -4.59
C LYS A 228 26.76 -0.38 -3.23
N ILE A 229 25.47 -0.69 -3.07
CA ILE A 229 24.91 -1.27 -1.84
C ILE A 229 25.55 -2.63 -1.55
N LEU A 230 25.56 -3.52 -2.55
CA LEU A 230 26.14 -4.86 -2.42
C LEU A 230 27.64 -4.80 -2.09
N SER A 231 28.40 -3.87 -2.69
CA SER A 231 29.81 -3.68 -2.36
C SER A 231 30.01 -3.25 -0.91
N THR A 232 29.17 -2.35 -0.41
CA THR A 232 29.22 -1.91 1.00
C THR A 232 28.89 -3.08 1.95
N MET A 233 27.85 -3.85 1.65
CA MET A 233 27.49 -5.06 2.44
C MET A 233 28.59 -6.12 2.39
N THR A 234 29.24 -6.28 1.24
CA THR A 234 30.37 -7.23 1.09
C THR A 234 31.55 -6.83 1.95
N VAL A 235 31.93 -5.55 1.96
CA VAL A 235 33.00 -5.04 2.83
C VAL A 235 32.66 -5.27 4.31
N GLN A 236 31.40 -5.02 4.72
CA GLN A 236 30.96 -5.31 6.09
C GLN A 236 31.10 -6.78 6.43
N ARG A 237 30.73 -7.66 5.53
CA ARG A 237 30.84 -9.12 5.72
C ARG A 237 32.30 -9.57 5.86
N ILE A 238 33.18 -9.01 5.03
CA ILE A 238 34.63 -9.25 5.12
C ILE A 238 35.18 -8.77 6.47
N LEU A 239 34.83 -7.55 6.90
CA LEU A 239 35.26 -7.02 8.20
C LEU A 239 34.75 -7.89 9.38
N GLY A 240 33.50 -8.39 9.29
CA GLY A 240 32.95 -9.33 10.28
C GLY A 240 33.71 -10.63 10.35
N SER A 241 33.99 -11.24 9.21
CA SER A 241 34.74 -12.49 9.15
C SER A 241 36.18 -12.29 9.64
N ALA A 242 36.84 -11.20 9.25
CA ALA A 242 38.19 -10.88 9.74
C ALA A 242 38.24 -10.69 11.26
N ASN A 243 37.22 -9.98 11.83
CA ASN A 243 37.11 -9.82 13.27
C ASN A 243 36.89 -11.15 13.99
N THR A 244 36.07 -12.04 13.43
CA THR A 244 35.89 -13.39 14.02
C THR A 244 37.17 -14.19 14.01
N ILE A 245 37.92 -14.19 12.90
CA ILE A 245 39.23 -14.89 12.82
C ILE A 245 40.21 -14.29 13.82
N LEU A 246 40.30 -12.96 13.89
CA LEU A 246 41.20 -12.29 14.84
C LEU A 246 40.89 -12.66 16.30
N ASN A 247 39.59 -12.61 16.67
CA ASN A 247 39.15 -13.00 18.01
C ASN A 247 39.46 -14.49 18.29
N THR A 248 39.28 -15.37 17.32
CA THR A 248 39.63 -16.79 17.45
C THR A 248 41.13 -16.98 17.67
N CYS A 249 42.00 -16.31 16.91
CA CYS A 249 43.44 -16.36 17.09
C CYS A 249 43.87 -15.85 18.49
N VAL A 250 43.30 -14.71 18.90
CA VAL A 250 43.56 -14.13 20.24
C VAL A 250 43.17 -15.10 21.35
N THR A 251 42.00 -15.72 21.23
CA THR A 251 41.50 -16.70 22.20
C THR A 251 42.41 -17.93 22.29
N LEU A 252 42.88 -18.45 21.16
CA LEU A 252 43.80 -19.57 21.11
C LEU A 252 45.16 -19.23 21.77
N ILE A 253 45.70 -18.03 21.49
CA ILE A 253 47.00 -17.63 22.06
C ILE A 253 46.88 -17.42 23.56
N ILE A 254 45.90 -16.65 24.03
CA ILE A 254 45.74 -16.33 25.45
C ILE A 254 45.26 -17.56 26.23
N GLY A 255 44.30 -18.31 25.69
CA GLY A 255 43.81 -19.54 26.32
C GLY A 255 44.86 -20.62 26.37
N GLY A 256 45.66 -20.80 25.31
CA GLY A 256 46.82 -21.71 25.32
C GLY A 256 47.88 -21.34 26.37
N TYR A 257 48.15 -20.02 26.54
CA TYR A 257 49.00 -19.55 27.61
C TYR A 257 48.40 -19.82 29.00
N GLY A 258 47.07 -19.61 29.15
CA GLY A 258 46.36 -19.95 30.39
C GLY A 258 46.45 -21.43 30.75
N ILE A 259 46.31 -22.34 29.77
CA ILE A 259 46.49 -23.78 29.95
C ILE A 259 47.93 -24.10 30.41
N SER A 260 48.93 -23.47 29.78
CA SER A 260 50.34 -23.71 30.18
C SER A 260 50.64 -23.29 31.61
N LYS A 261 49.89 -22.33 32.17
CA LYS A 261 49.93 -21.89 33.55
C LYS A 261 49.03 -22.65 34.51
N GLY A 262 48.16 -23.50 34.00
CA GLY A 262 47.15 -24.23 34.78
C GLY A 262 45.99 -23.37 35.28
N SER A 263 45.78 -22.20 34.69
CA SER A 263 44.66 -21.28 35.05
C SER A 263 43.37 -21.54 34.26
N ILE A 264 43.45 -22.24 33.14
CA ILE A 264 42.31 -22.57 32.26
C ILE A 264 42.41 -24.04 31.88
N GLU A 265 41.28 -24.75 31.87
CA GLU A 265 41.18 -26.12 31.37
C GLU A 265 40.99 -26.15 29.85
N ILE A 266 41.30 -27.27 29.21
CA ILE A 266 41.12 -27.45 27.77
C ILE A 266 39.62 -27.36 27.42
N SER A 267 38.76 -27.90 28.28
CA SER A 267 37.29 -27.82 28.17
C SER A 267 36.79 -26.38 28.18
N ASP A 268 37.37 -25.52 29.05
CA ASP A 268 37.04 -24.09 29.11
C ASP A 268 37.49 -23.35 27.86
N LEU A 269 38.67 -23.66 27.31
CA LEU A 269 39.15 -23.06 26.07
C LEU A 269 38.22 -23.36 24.90
N ILE A 270 37.74 -24.61 24.77
CA ILE A 270 36.81 -25.02 23.72
C ILE A 270 35.48 -24.27 23.88
N ALA A 271 34.96 -24.14 25.10
CA ALA A 271 33.75 -23.38 25.39
C ALA A 271 33.92 -21.88 25.11
N LEU A 272 35.07 -21.28 25.46
CA LEU A 272 35.39 -19.88 25.17
C LEU A 272 35.47 -19.61 23.66
N LEU A 273 36.06 -20.50 22.86
CA LEU A 273 36.10 -20.37 21.40
C LEU A 273 34.70 -20.32 20.81
N ALA A 274 33.81 -21.22 21.26
CA ALA A 274 32.42 -21.24 20.81
C ALA A 274 31.64 -19.99 21.27
N ALA A 275 31.79 -19.60 22.55
CA ALA A 275 31.11 -18.46 23.15
C ALA A 275 31.54 -17.14 22.52
N LEU A 276 32.83 -16.91 22.31
CA LEU A 276 33.35 -15.69 21.70
C LEU A 276 33.02 -15.61 20.22
N GLY A 277 32.99 -16.72 19.50
CA GLY A 277 32.50 -16.80 18.14
C GLY A 277 31.02 -16.38 18.04
N PHE A 278 30.19 -16.90 18.95
CA PHE A 278 28.77 -16.55 19.04
C PHE A 278 28.57 -15.07 19.43
N LEU A 279 29.29 -14.57 20.41
CA LEU A 279 29.25 -13.17 20.87
C LEU A 279 29.65 -12.22 19.74
N THR A 280 30.75 -12.49 19.03
CA THR A 280 31.26 -11.69 17.93
C THR A 280 30.22 -11.60 16.81
N ASN A 281 29.63 -12.73 16.42
CA ASN A 281 28.59 -12.77 15.39
C ASN A 281 27.33 -11.98 15.81
N THR A 282 26.93 -12.10 17.07
CA THR A 282 25.76 -11.38 17.60
C THR A 282 26.01 -9.87 17.67
N LEU A 283 27.22 -9.43 18.11
CA LEU A 283 27.58 -8.00 18.09
C LEU A 283 27.57 -7.42 16.67
N TYR A 284 27.97 -8.21 15.67
CA TYR A 284 27.93 -7.79 14.26
C TYR A 284 26.51 -7.61 13.69
N GLN A 285 25.47 -8.08 14.39
CA GLN A 285 24.08 -7.79 14.00
C GLN A 285 23.63 -6.36 14.39
N ILE A 286 24.34 -5.67 15.30
CA ILE A 286 23.97 -4.32 15.76
C ILE A 286 23.92 -3.30 14.61
N PRO A 287 24.94 -3.18 13.73
CA PRO A 287 24.86 -2.28 12.56
C PRO A 287 23.68 -2.60 11.63
N ALA A 288 23.36 -3.87 11.44
CA ALA A 288 22.19 -4.28 10.66
C ALA A 288 20.88 -3.82 11.31
N CYS A 289 20.75 -3.94 12.65
CA CYS A 289 19.59 -3.41 13.36
C CYS A 289 19.45 -1.89 13.22
N ILE A 290 20.56 -1.15 13.21
CA ILE A 290 20.54 0.31 12.97
C ILE A 290 20.05 0.62 11.54
N SER A 291 20.52 -0.12 10.54
CA SER A 291 20.08 0.02 9.15
C SER A 291 18.60 -0.30 9.00
N ASP A 292 18.12 -1.40 9.59
CA ASP A 292 16.72 -1.82 9.59
C ASP A 292 15.83 -0.71 10.21
N TYR A 293 16.28 -0.11 11.31
CA TYR A 293 15.57 1.01 11.96
C TYR A 293 15.46 2.24 11.05
N GLN A 294 16.54 2.59 10.34
CA GLN A 294 16.54 3.73 9.42
C GLN A 294 15.60 3.50 8.23
N GLN A 295 15.58 2.29 7.67
CA GLN A 295 14.64 1.91 6.61
C GLN A 295 13.19 1.98 7.10
N LEU A 296 12.91 1.42 8.28
CA LEU A 296 11.58 1.51 8.91
C LEU A 296 11.13 2.96 9.09
N LYS A 297 12.04 3.85 9.51
CA LYS A 297 11.74 5.28 9.68
C LYS A 297 11.37 5.95 8.36
N GLY A 298 12.07 5.62 7.26
CA GLY A 298 11.77 6.14 5.92
C GLY A 298 10.38 5.69 5.43
N MET A 299 10.09 4.38 5.54
CA MET A 299 8.77 3.83 5.18
C MET A 299 7.65 4.39 6.05
N ASP A 300 7.88 4.53 7.37
CA ASP A 300 6.92 5.12 8.32
C ASP A 300 6.54 6.55 7.93
N GLY A 301 7.51 7.33 7.41
CA GLY A 301 7.27 8.67 6.88
C GLY A 301 6.32 8.67 5.68
N ARG A 302 6.53 7.78 4.69
CA ARG A 302 5.68 7.66 3.50
C ARG A 302 4.27 7.16 3.85
N ILE A 303 4.19 6.14 4.70
CA ILE A 303 2.90 5.61 5.18
C ILE A 303 2.15 6.68 5.99
N ASN A 304 2.85 7.46 6.83
CA ASN A 304 2.25 8.57 7.56
C ASN A 304 1.70 9.65 6.63
N ALA A 305 2.43 10.01 5.59
CA ALA A 305 1.97 10.95 4.58
C ALA A 305 0.69 10.46 3.88
N LEU A 306 0.59 9.14 3.60
CA LEU A 306 -0.62 8.51 3.08
C LEU A 306 -1.78 8.56 4.07
N LEU A 307 -1.54 8.22 5.34
CA LEU A 307 -2.58 8.10 6.37
C LEU A 307 -3.02 9.45 6.98
N THR A 308 -2.28 10.52 6.69
CA THR A 308 -2.65 11.87 7.17
C THR A 308 -3.50 12.54 6.11
N PRO A 309 -4.78 12.84 6.38
CA PRO A 309 -5.61 13.59 5.45
C PRO A 309 -4.90 14.91 5.12
N GLN A 310 -4.80 15.25 3.84
CA GLN A 310 -4.26 16.55 3.46
C GLN A 310 -5.17 17.64 4.06
N ALA A 311 -4.64 18.38 5.00
CA ALA A 311 -5.32 19.51 5.62
C ALA A 311 -5.62 20.55 4.53
N GLY A 312 -6.90 20.74 4.18
CA GLY A 312 -7.29 21.77 3.23
C GLY A 312 -8.74 21.78 2.78
N ILE A 313 -9.52 20.74 3.08
CA ILE A 313 -10.94 20.75 2.76
C ILE A 313 -11.67 20.24 4.01
N SER A 314 -12.32 21.16 4.71
CA SER A 314 -13.24 20.77 5.78
C SER A 314 -14.37 19.98 5.13
N ASP A 315 -14.58 18.73 5.56
CA ASP A 315 -15.83 18.04 5.30
C ASP A 315 -16.96 18.96 5.77
N GLY A 316 -17.96 19.18 4.93
CA GLY A 316 -19.09 19.99 5.31
C GLY A 316 -19.75 19.43 6.58
N PHE A 317 -20.46 20.27 7.28
CA PHE A 317 -21.11 19.92 8.56
C PHE A 317 -22.62 19.73 8.44
N GLU A 318 -23.20 19.99 7.26
CA GLU A 318 -24.62 19.89 6.99
C GLU A 318 -24.96 18.60 6.24
N ASP A 319 -25.98 17.88 6.70
CA ASP A 319 -26.50 16.72 5.99
C ASP A 319 -27.60 17.14 5.01
N ILE A 320 -27.77 16.38 3.91
CA ILE A 320 -28.81 16.54 2.93
C ILE A 320 -29.61 15.24 2.81
N ALA A 321 -30.93 15.34 2.95
CA ALA A 321 -31.81 14.17 2.89
C ALA A 321 -32.26 13.86 1.45
N LYS A 322 -32.46 14.91 0.61
CA LYS A 322 -32.89 14.80 -0.78
C LYS A 322 -32.41 16.02 -1.57
N ILE A 323 -32.01 15.83 -2.82
CA ILE A 323 -31.65 16.92 -3.74
C ILE A 323 -32.87 17.28 -4.60
N THR A 324 -33.46 18.45 -4.35
CA THR A 324 -34.62 18.95 -5.09
C THR A 324 -34.32 20.16 -5.98
N SER A 325 -33.18 20.79 -5.77
CA SER A 325 -32.70 21.90 -6.58
C SER A 325 -31.18 22.01 -6.55
N LEU A 326 -30.61 22.45 -7.66
CA LEU A 326 -29.19 22.75 -7.78
C LEU A 326 -29.01 24.03 -8.58
N SER A 327 -28.29 25.02 -8.06
CA SER A 327 -28.00 26.24 -8.78
C SER A 327 -26.52 26.61 -8.69
N ALA A 328 -26.03 27.23 -9.76
CA ALA A 328 -24.68 27.78 -9.83
C ALA A 328 -24.76 29.31 -9.92
N GLN A 329 -23.93 30.01 -9.16
CA GLN A 329 -23.85 31.45 -9.08
C GLN A 329 -22.42 31.92 -9.27
N ASN A 330 -22.15 32.55 -10.44
CA ASN A 330 -20.83 33.07 -10.82
C ASN A 330 -19.69 32.06 -10.66
N VAL A 331 -19.94 30.80 -11.05
CA VAL A 331 -18.94 29.73 -10.93
C VAL A 331 -17.86 29.92 -12.00
N SER A 332 -16.60 29.96 -11.54
CA SER A 332 -15.42 30.13 -12.39
C SER A 332 -14.33 29.17 -11.91
N PHE A 333 -13.51 28.66 -12.84
CA PHE A 333 -12.44 27.73 -12.51
C PHE A 333 -11.20 27.97 -13.36
N ALA A 334 -10.04 27.83 -12.74
CA ALA A 334 -8.72 27.80 -13.37
C ALA A 334 -7.87 26.67 -12.77
N TYR A 335 -7.12 25.97 -13.62
CA TYR A 335 -6.05 25.08 -13.16
C TYR A 335 -4.85 25.89 -12.64
N GLU A 336 -3.93 25.24 -11.92
CA GLU A 336 -2.73 25.88 -11.32
C GLU A 336 -1.86 26.65 -12.33
N ASN A 337 -1.96 26.36 -13.62
CA ASN A 337 -1.24 27.02 -14.71
C ASN A 337 -1.81 28.42 -15.10
N GLY A 338 -2.78 28.95 -14.40
CA GLY A 338 -3.14 30.36 -14.38
C GLY A 338 -4.20 30.84 -15.41
N ASN A 339 -4.60 30.08 -16.41
CA ASN A 339 -5.65 30.49 -17.34
C ASN A 339 -7.02 30.01 -16.86
N ASN A 340 -8.01 30.93 -16.82
CA ASN A 340 -9.39 30.56 -16.52
C ASN A 340 -9.92 29.64 -17.62
N LEU A 341 -10.42 28.47 -17.22
CA LEU A 341 -11.02 27.51 -18.14
C LEU A 341 -12.45 27.93 -18.54
N PHE A 342 -13.19 28.43 -17.56
CA PHE A 342 -14.50 29.07 -17.75
C PHE A 342 -14.75 30.10 -16.64
N GLU A 343 -15.65 31.04 -16.93
CA GLU A 343 -16.00 32.14 -16.03
C GLU A 343 -17.50 32.37 -16.00
N ASN A 344 -18.00 32.81 -14.83
CA ASN A 344 -19.35 33.32 -14.62
C ASN A 344 -20.48 32.36 -15.07
N ILE A 345 -20.32 31.07 -14.82
CA ILE A 345 -21.37 30.08 -15.08
C ILE A 345 -22.53 30.30 -14.08
N ASN A 346 -23.74 30.45 -14.64
CA ASN A 346 -24.97 30.66 -13.87
C ASN A 346 -26.05 29.76 -14.42
N PHE A 347 -26.74 29.02 -13.56
CA PHE A 347 -27.98 28.29 -13.89
C PHE A 347 -28.78 27.99 -12.63
N ASP A 348 -30.04 27.62 -12.81
CA ASP A 348 -30.92 27.12 -11.76
C ASP A 348 -31.67 25.89 -12.28
N LEU A 349 -31.65 24.79 -11.51
CA LEU A 349 -32.29 23.51 -11.82
C LEU A 349 -33.18 23.07 -10.68
N LYS A 350 -34.31 22.49 -11.01
CA LYS A 350 -35.26 21.87 -10.11
C LYS A 350 -35.47 20.40 -10.45
N SER A 351 -36.01 19.65 -9.53
CA SER A 351 -36.43 18.26 -9.75
C SER A 351 -37.28 18.14 -11.03
N GLY A 352 -36.98 17.14 -11.84
CA GLY A 352 -37.62 16.90 -13.15
C GLY A 352 -36.99 17.66 -14.32
N GLU A 353 -35.94 18.48 -14.07
CA GLU A 353 -35.27 19.23 -15.14
C GLU A 353 -33.94 18.57 -15.56
N CYS A 354 -33.59 18.80 -16.83
CA CYS A 354 -32.33 18.37 -17.42
C CYS A 354 -31.53 19.59 -17.88
N LEU A 355 -30.22 19.63 -17.57
CA LEU A 355 -29.27 20.60 -18.09
C LEU A 355 -28.31 19.91 -19.07
N ILE A 356 -28.24 20.39 -20.28
CA ILE A 356 -27.29 19.94 -21.30
C ILE A 356 -26.18 20.99 -21.43
N LEU A 357 -24.95 20.56 -21.18
CA LEU A 357 -23.74 21.37 -21.42
C LEU A 357 -23.31 21.18 -22.87
N ASN A 358 -23.42 22.22 -23.68
CA ASN A 358 -22.98 22.25 -25.06
C ASN A 358 -21.73 23.12 -25.23
N GLY A 359 -20.85 22.79 -26.15
CA GLY A 359 -19.64 23.56 -26.43
C GLY A 359 -18.52 22.71 -27.06
N ALA A 360 -17.51 23.38 -27.57
CA ALA A 360 -16.37 22.73 -28.23
C ALA A 360 -15.62 21.75 -27.28
N SER A 361 -14.89 20.79 -27.85
CA SER A 361 -14.02 19.94 -27.06
C SER A 361 -12.95 20.79 -26.35
N GLY A 362 -12.69 20.49 -25.07
CA GLY A 362 -11.71 21.23 -24.27
C GLY A 362 -12.23 22.52 -23.63
N CYS A 363 -13.49 22.95 -23.84
CA CYS A 363 -14.04 24.15 -23.17
C CYS A 363 -14.34 23.99 -21.68
N GLY A 364 -14.10 22.80 -21.10
CA GLY A 364 -14.23 22.56 -19.66
C GLY A 364 -15.52 21.87 -19.21
N LYS A 365 -16.31 21.25 -20.10
CA LYS A 365 -17.56 20.53 -19.75
C LYS A 365 -17.33 19.48 -18.66
N SER A 366 -16.39 18.56 -18.88
CA SER A 366 -16.06 17.50 -17.92
C SER A 366 -15.55 18.05 -16.61
N THR A 367 -14.78 19.14 -16.63
CA THR A 367 -14.31 19.84 -15.43
C THR A 367 -15.49 20.42 -14.64
N LEU A 368 -16.45 21.03 -15.33
CA LEU A 368 -17.63 21.60 -14.70
C LEU A 368 -18.53 20.51 -14.10
N LEU A 369 -18.71 19.37 -14.79
CA LEU A 369 -19.42 18.20 -14.27
C LEU A 369 -18.76 17.62 -13.02
N LYS A 370 -17.43 17.52 -13.01
CA LYS A 370 -16.68 17.08 -11.81
C LYS A 370 -16.84 18.04 -10.63
N ILE A 371 -16.97 19.34 -10.89
CA ILE A 371 -17.26 20.35 -9.86
C ILE A 371 -18.68 20.17 -9.31
N PHE A 372 -19.69 19.91 -10.15
CA PHE A 372 -21.06 19.67 -9.69
C PHE A 372 -21.21 18.36 -8.94
N ALA A 373 -20.38 17.36 -9.25
CA ALA A 373 -20.30 16.11 -8.51
C ALA A 373 -19.50 16.23 -7.19
N ASP A 374 -19.01 17.42 -6.84
CA ASP A 374 -18.10 17.67 -5.71
C ASP A 374 -16.79 16.84 -5.75
N ILE A 375 -16.44 16.33 -6.93
CA ILE A 375 -15.19 15.59 -7.18
C ILE A 375 -14.01 16.56 -7.28
N LEU A 376 -14.20 17.71 -7.96
CA LEU A 376 -13.18 18.72 -8.16
C LEU A 376 -13.53 19.99 -7.38
N LYS A 377 -12.66 20.36 -6.45
CA LYS A 377 -12.82 21.55 -5.58
C LYS A 377 -11.87 22.69 -6.03
N GLY A 378 -12.02 23.86 -5.42
CA GLY A 378 -11.15 25.03 -5.70
C GLY A 378 -11.74 26.00 -6.73
N TYR A 379 -13.03 25.86 -7.08
CA TYR A 379 -13.75 26.83 -7.92
C TYR A 379 -14.08 28.13 -7.14
N LYS A 380 -14.24 29.23 -7.86
CA LYS A 380 -14.78 30.50 -7.37
C LYS A 380 -16.30 30.53 -7.59
N GLY A 381 -17.00 31.35 -6.83
CA GLY A 381 -18.46 31.42 -6.85
C GLY A 381 -19.12 30.42 -5.90
N ASN A 382 -20.43 30.23 -6.05
CA ASN A 382 -21.23 29.38 -5.18
C ASN A 382 -22.03 28.35 -5.99
N ILE A 383 -22.10 27.14 -5.48
CA ILE A 383 -23.03 26.11 -5.91
C ILE A 383 -23.96 25.86 -4.74
N ILE A 384 -25.25 26.07 -4.96
CA ILE A 384 -26.29 25.96 -3.95
C ILE A 384 -27.12 24.72 -4.25
N CYS A 385 -27.16 23.81 -3.30
CA CYS A 385 -27.95 22.59 -3.33
C CYS A 385 -29.02 22.66 -2.25
N CYS A 386 -30.30 22.70 -2.63
CA CYS A 386 -31.43 22.85 -1.70
C CYS A 386 -31.27 24.02 -0.72
N GLY A 387 -30.81 25.17 -1.20
CA GLY A 387 -30.59 26.37 -0.38
C GLY A 387 -29.31 26.38 0.46
N LYS A 388 -28.53 25.30 0.45
CA LYS A 388 -27.26 25.18 1.17
C LYS A 388 -26.10 25.28 0.18
N ASN A 389 -24.99 25.91 0.60
CA ASN A 389 -23.78 25.90 -0.22
C ASN A 389 -23.16 24.51 -0.23
N LEU A 390 -22.81 23.99 -1.41
CA LEU A 390 -22.22 22.66 -1.58
C LEU A 390 -20.97 22.46 -0.73
N LYS A 391 -20.17 23.52 -0.51
CA LYS A 391 -18.98 23.52 0.35
C LYS A 391 -19.27 23.21 1.82
N ASN A 392 -20.52 23.41 2.26
CA ASN A 392 -20.96 23.19 3.64
C ASN A 392 -21.67 21.84 3.82
N ILE A 393 -21.98 21.14 2.73
CA ILE A 393 -22.67 19.83 2.78
C ILE A 393 -21.62 18.74 3.02
N ARG A 394 -21.96 17.78 3.90
CA ARG A 394 -21.11 16.61 4.16
C ARG A 394 -21.04 15.73 2.91
N GLU A 395 -19.82 15.42 2.48
CA GLU A 395 -19.56 14.69 1.23
C GLU A 395 -20.33 13.38 1.13
N ASN A 396 -20.27 12.53 2.16
CA ASN A 396 -20.97 11.25 2.16
C ASN A 396 -22.49 11.43 1.99
N SER A 397 -23.06 12.44 2.64
CA SER A 397 -24.49 12.76 2.53
C SER A 397 -24.88 13.19 1.13
N PHE A 398 -23.99 13.90 0.41
CA PHE A 398 -24.19 14.31 -0.97
C PHE A 398 -23.99 13.16 -1.95
N TRP A 399 -22.90 12.40 -1.81
CA TRP A 399 -22.56 11.30 -2.70
C TRP A 399 -23.54 10.12 -2.64
N ASP A 400 -24.18 9.89 -1.51
CA ASP A 400 -25.27 8.91 -1.39
C ASP A 400 -26.49 9.24 -2.29
N ARG A 401 -26.60 10.50 -2.74
CA ARG A 401 -27.74 11.02 -3.52
C ARG A 401 -27.43 11.27 -4.99
N ILE A 402 -26.16 11.17 -5.40
CA ILE A 402 -25.75 11.44 -6.78
C ILE A 402 -25.26 10.17 -7.49
N LEU A 403 -25.39 10.19 -8.82
CA LEU A 403 -24.72 9.24 -9.70
C LEU A 403 -23.87 10.01 -10.70
N TYR A 404 -22.58 9.73 -10.73
CA TYR A 404 -21.67 10.27 -11.74
C TYR A 404 -21.31 9.20 -12.77
N LEU A 405 -21.64 9.46 -14.03
CA LEU A 405 -21.32 8.62 -15.18
C LEU A 405 -20.21 9.30 -15.99
N SER A 406 -19.02 8.74 -15.94
CA SER A 406 -17.84 9.27 -16.65
C SER A 406 -17.88 8.97 -18.15
N GLN A 407 -17.11 9.72 -18.93
CA GLN A 407 -16.95 9.55 -20.38
C GLN A 407 -16.47 8.13 -20.74
N GLU A 408 -15.45 7.63 -20.03
CA GLU A 408 -15.03 6.24 -20.12
C GLU A 408 -15.86 5.40 -19.15
N PRO A 409 -16.54 4.34 -19.62
CA PRO A 409 -17.35 3.48 -18.76
C PRO A 409 -16.48 2.78 -17.72
N GLN A 410 -16.76 3.03 -16.44
CA GLN A 410 -16.00 2.44 -15.34
C GLN A 410 -16.77 1.24 -14.76
N LEU A 411 -16.27 0.04 -15.08
CA LEU A 411 -16.74 -1.20 -14.50
C LEU A 411 -15.76 -1.66 -13.40
N ILE A 412 -16.31 -1.95 -12.24
CA ILE A 412 -15.54 -2.45 -11.08
C ILE A 412 -15.49 -3.98 -11.15
N SER A 413 -14.38 -4.57 -10.70
CA SER A 413 -14.23 -6.03 -10.63
C SER A 413 -15.37 -6.65 -9.82
N GLY A 414 -16.18 -7.47 -10.47
CA GLY A 414 -17.39 -8.09 -9.94
C GLY A 414 -18.25 -8.59 -11.08
N THR A 415 -19.48 -8.98 -10.80
CA THR A 415 -20.46 -9.44 -11.78
C THR A 415 -21.16 -8.25 -12.47
N VAL A 416 -21.86 -8.52 -13.58
CA VAL A 416 -22.70 -7.52 -14.24
C VAL A 416 -23.78 -7.02 -13.28
N LYS A 417 -24.41 -7.92 -12.52
CA LYS A 417 -25.39 -7.61 -11.49
C LYS A 417 -24.85 -6.63 -10.45
N GLU A 418 -23.70 -6.94 -9.85
CA GLU A 418 -23.06 -6.09 -8.86
C GLU A 418 -22.68 -4.71 -9.40
N ASN A 419 -22.27 -4.63 -10.66
CA ASN A 419 -21.97 -3.35 -11.32
C ASN A 419 -23.20 -2.49 -11.54
N ILE A 420 -24.36 -3.06 -11.84
CA ILE A 420 -25.63 -2.33 -11.99
C ILE A 420 -26.15 -1.91 -10.61
N THR A 421 -26.14 -2.83 -9.63
CA THR A 421 -26.69 -2.58 -8.29
C THR A 421 -25.75 -1.77 -7.39
N LEU A 422 -24.56 -1.38 -7.90
CA LEU A 422 -23.51 -0.69 -7.15
C LEU A 422 -23.14 -1.47 -5.85
N PHE A 423 -23.03 -2.80 -5.97
CA PHE A 423 -22.69 -3.72 -4.88
C PHE A 423 -23.69 -3.73 -3.70
N LYS A 424 -24.88 -3.18 -3.89
CA LYS A 424 -25.99 -3.25 -2.92
C LYS A 424 -26.80 -4.54 -3.12
N ALA A 425 -27.59 -4.90 -2.12
CA ALA A 425 -28.55 -6.00 -2.26
C ALA A 425 -29.49 -5.71 -3.44
N ALA A 426 -29.66 -6.69 -4.33
CA ALA A 426 -30.42 -6.51 -5.54
C ALA A 426 -31.94 -6.49 -5.25
N ASP A 427 -32.61 -5.50 -5.81
CA ASP A 427 -34.04 -5.46 -6.02
C ASP A 427 -34.30 -5.97 -7.44
N GLU A 428 -34.89 -7.16 -7.56
CA GLU A 428 -35.04 -7.83 -8.85
C GLU A 428 -36.02 -7.08 -9.79
N GLU A 429 -37.03 -6.40 -9.25
CA GLU A 429 -37.97 -5.63 -10.07
C GLU A 429 -37.30 -4.39 -10.67
N LYS A 430 -36.54 -3.64 -9.84
CA LYS A 430 -35.77 -2.50 -10.31
C LYS A 430 -34.67 -2.92 -11.28
N LEU A 431 -34.05 -4.09 -11.04
CA LEU A 431 -33.01 -4.62 -11.91
C LEU A 431 -33.57 -4.99 -13.28
N ASP A 432 -34.68 -5.73 -13.34
CA ASP A 432 -35.34 -6.10 -14.61
C ASP A 432 -35.78 -4.84 -15.39
N HIS A 433 -36.34 -3.85 -14.68
CA HIS A 433 -36.66 -2.56 -15.27
C HIS A 433 -35.43 -1.86 -15.87
N ALA A 434 -34.32 -1.76 -15.14
CA ALA A 434 -33.09 -1.12 -15.61
C ALA A 434 -32.50 -1.81 -16.85
N LEU A 435 -32.56 -3.14 -16.88
CA LEU A 435 -32.11 -3.94 -18.02
C LEU A 435 -32.95 -3.70 -19.27
N GLU A 436 -34.26 -3.58 -19.11
CA GLU A 436 -35.18 -3.30 -20.20
C GLU A 436 -35.02 -1.87 -20.75
N GLN A 437 -34.87 -0.85 -19.88
CA GLN A 437 -34.68 0.53 -20.28
C GLN A 437 -33.41 0.76 -21.08
N THR A 438 -32.34 -0.01 -20.80
CA THR A 438 -31.05 0.13 -21.47
C THR A 438 -30.83 -0.87 -22.61
N GLY A 439 -31.79 -1.76 -22.87
CA GLY A 439 -31.67 -2.82 -23.90
C GLY A 439 -30.61 -3.88 -23.54
N LEU A 440 -30.21 -4.00 -22.27
CA LEU A 440 -29.29 -5.03 -21.80
C LEU A 440 -29.95 -6.41 -21.72
N LYS A 441 -31.27 -6.48 -21.62
CA LYS A 441 -32.03 -7.72 -21.52
C LYS A 441 -31.73 -8.68 -22.69
N ASP A 442 -31.52 -8.14 -23.88
CA ASP A 442 -31.17 -8.89 -25.09
C ASP A 442 -29.71 -9.38 -25.12
N LEU A 443 -28.85 -8.80 -24.30
CA LEU A 443 -27.44 -9.18 -24.21
C LEU A 443 -27.18 -10.27 -23.17
N ILE A 444 -28.02 -10.38 -22.13
CA ILE A 444 -27.86 -11.35 -21.04
C ILE A 444 -27.73 -12.79 -21.54
N PRO A 445 -28.51 -13.26 -22.55
CA PRO A 445 -28.37 -14.63 -23.06
C PRO A 445 -26.99 -14.93 -23.67
N LYS A 446 -26.20 -13.91 -24.04
CA LYS A 446 -24.83 -14.07 -24.54
C LYS A 446 -23.83 -14.30 -23.41
N PHE A 447 -24.17 -14.04 -22.17
CA PHE A 447 -23.30 -14.16 -21.02
C PHE A 447 -23.40 -15.56 -20.42
N GLN A 448 -22.25 -16.23 -20.22
CA GLN A 448 -22.19 -17.66 -19.79
C GLN A 448 -22.96 -17.96 -18.50
N ARG A 449 -23.06 -16.99 -17.58
CA ARG A 449 -23.76 -17.09 -16.28
C ARG A 449 -24.82 -16.02 -16.12
N GLY A 450 -25.38 -15.49 -17.22
CA GLY A 450 -26.29 -14.37 -17.17
C GLY A 450 -25.70 -13.18 -16.42
N LEU A 451 -26.47 -12.56 -15.55
CA LEU A 451 -26.04 -11.40 -14.75
C LEU A 451 -24.93 -11.69 -13.71
N ASP A 452 -24.74 -12.96 -13.34
CA ASP A 452 -23.68 -13.37 -12.42
C ASP A 452 -22.33 -13.61 -13.13
N THR A 453 -22.24 -13.25 -14.42
CA THR A 453 -20.97 -13.31 -15.16
C THR A 453 -20.05 -12.17 -14.69
N PRO A 454 -18.79 -12.48 -14.25
CA PRO A 454 -17.81 -11.47 -13.96
C PRO A 454 -17.50 -10.59 -15.17
N VAL A 455 -17.50 -9.27 -15.01
CA VAL A 455 -17.21 -8.33 -16.13
C VAL A 455 -15.83 -8.54 -16.75
N SER A 456 -14.86 -9.02 -15.96
CA SER A 456 -13.51 -9.38 -16.43
C SER A 456 -13.47 -10.59 -17.38
N MET A 457 -14.52 -11.38 -17.45
CA MET A 457 -14.67 -12.54 -18.35
C MET A 457 -15.41 -12.21 -19.64
N LEU A 458 -15.86 -10.97 -19.80
CA LEU A 458 -16.65 -10.53 -20.93
C LEU A 458 -15.80 -9.66 -21.85
N GLU A 459 -15.87 -9.96 -23.15
CA GLU A 459 -15.36 -9.07 -24.21
C GLU A 459 -16.48 -8.08 -24.59
N LEU A 460 -16.69 -7.08 -23.73
CA LEU A 460 -17.72 -6.07 -23.93
C LEU A 460 -17.22 -4.98 -24.88
N SER A 461 -18.03 -4.65 -25.87
CA SER A 461 -17.86 -3.43 -26.66
C SER A 461 -18.03 -2.18 -25.78
N SER A 462 -17.49 -1.04 -26.21
CA SER A 462 -17.66 0.23 -25.49
C SER A 462 -19.12 0.61 -25.30
N GLY A 463 -19.98 0.33 -26.29
CA GLY A 463 -21.41 0.57 -26.18
C GLY A 463 -22.12 -0.32 -25.16
N GLU A 464 -21.73 -1.61 -25.06
CA GLU A 464 -22.26 -2.52 -24.04
C GLU A 464 -21.81 -2.10 -22.62
N GLN A 465 -20.56 -1.68 -22.47
CA GLN A 465 -20.06 -1.14 -21.21
C GLN A 465 -20.83 0.14 -20.80
N GLN A 466 -21.09 1.06 -21.76
CA GLN A 466 -21.88 2.26 -21.48
C GLN A 466 -23.33 1.91 -21.09
N ARG A 467 -23.96 0.91 -21.72
CA ARG A 467 -25.31 0.45 -21.34
C ARG A 467 -25.33 -0.10 -19.90
N ILE A 468 -24.31 -0.84 -19.46
CA ILE A 468 -24.19 -1.31 -18.06
C ILE A 468 -24.07 -0.11 -17.10
N CYS A 469 -23.26 0.90 -17.45
CA CYS A 469 -23.15 2.10 -16.64
C CYS A 469 -24.45 2.92 -16.60
N LEU A 470 -25.16 3.02 -17.73
CA LEU A 470 -26.46 3.71 -17.80
C LEU A 470 -27.57 2.98 -17.02
N ALA A 471 -27.51 1.65 -16.93
CA ALA A 471 -28.45 0.88 -16.13
C ALA A 471 -28.43 1.28 -14.64
N ARG A 472 -27.31 1.81 -14.14
CA ARG A 472 -27.21 2.38 -12.78
C ARG A 472 -28.17 3.55 -12.58
N ALA A 473 -28.38 4.37 -13.62
CA ALA A 473 -29.29 5.51 -13.57
C ALA A 473 -30.77 5.09 -13.47
N PHE A 474 -31.11 3.95 -14.05
CA PHE A 474 -32.45 3.40 -14.00
C PHE A 474 -32.70 2.52 -12.75
N TYR A 475 -31.64 1.94 -12.20
CA TYR A 475 -31.73 1.07 -11.01
C TYR A 475 -31.74 1.85 -9.69
N GLY A 476 -30.88 2.87 -9.56
CA GLY A 476 -30.60 3.55 -8.31
C GLY A 476 -31.59 4.66 -7.97
N ASP A 477 -31.85 4.85 -6.67
CA ASP A 477 -32.69 5.96 -6.16
C ASP A 477 -31.80 7.22 -5.97
N HIS A 478 -31.24 7.73 -7.09
CA HIS A 478 -30.40 8.93 -7.10
C HIS A 478 -31.25 10.16 -7.34
N ASP A 479 -31.00 11.25 -6.61
CA ASP A 479 -31.71 12.50 -6.79
C ASP A 479 -31.08 13.36 -7.93
N LEU A 480 -29.74 13.22 -8.14
CA LEU A 480 -28.99 13.93 -9.15
C LEU A 480 -28.14 12.96 -9.98
N ILE A 481 -28.33 12.97 -11.29
CA ILE A 481 -27.53 12.20 -12.25
C ILE A 481 -26.65 13.17 -13.02
N ILE A 482 -25.34 12.92 -13.01
CA ILE A 482 -24.35 13.70 -13.76
C ILE A 482 -23.70 12.77 -14.79
N SER A 483 -23.81 13.12 -16.08
CA SER A 483 -23.39 12.27 -17.19
C SER A 483 -22.40 13.01 -18.09
N ASP A 484 -21.18 12.51 -18.18
CA ASP A 484 -20.14 13.06 -19.04
C ASP A 484 -20.01 12.20 -20.29
N GLU A 485 -20.63 12.63 -21.39
CA GLU A 485 -20.62 11.94 -22.69
C GLU A 485 -20.93 10.43 -22.65
N SER A 486 -21.71 9.97 -21.65
CA SER A 486 -21.95 8.54 -21.38
C SER A 486 -22.76 7.80 -22.45
N PHE A 487 -23.22 8.52 -23.46
CA PHE A 487 -23.98 7.97 -24.59
C PHE A 487 -23.15 7.88 -25.88
N SER A 488 -21.90 8.29 -25.88
CA SER A 488 -21.08 8.48 -27.10
C SER A 488 -20.84 7.21 -27.92
N ALA A 489 -20.69 6.05 -27.26
CA ALA A 489 -20.44 4.78 -27.92
C ALA A 489 -21.71 3.96 -28.23
N ILE A 490 -22.89 4.49 -27.92
CA ILE A 490 -24.18 3.85 -28.23
C ILE A 490 -24.66 4.32 -29.62
N ASP A 491 -25.23 3.40 -30.39
CA ASP A 491 -25.79 3.70 -31.69
C ASP A 491 -26.89 4.80 -31.61
N PRO A 492 -27.08 5.63 -32.67
CA PRO A 492 -27.95 6.82 -32.62
C PRO A 492 -29.41 6.52 -32.27
N ASP A 493 -29.96 5.41 -32.71
CA ASP A 493 -31.36 5.06 -32.48
C ASP A 493 -31.60 4.59 -31.05
N SER A 494 -30.81 3.64 -30.57
CA SER A 494 -30.82 3.20 -29.16
C SER A 494 -30.55 4.37 -28.20
N ARG A 495 -29.66 5.28 -28.57
CA ARG A 495 -29.30 6.45 -27.76
C ARG A 495 -30.51 7.38 -27.58
N ARG A 496 -31.25 7.69 -28.65
CA ARG A 496 -32.48 8.50 -28.58
C ARG A 496 -33.52 7.83 -27.69
N GLU A 497 -33.70 6.54 -27.87
CA GLU A 497 -34.65 5.75 -27.08
C GLU A 497 -34.30 5.77 -25.58
N ILE A 498 -33.07 5.42 -25.22
CA ILE A 498 -32.63 5.39 -23.83
C ILE A 498 -32.71 6.79 -23.20
N PHE A 499 -32.30 7.84 -23.93
CA PHE A 499 -32.38 9.22 -23.47
C PHE A 499 -33.85 9.67 -23.24
N GLY A 500 -34.75 9.36 -24.17
CA GLY A 500 -36.17 9.63 -24.00
C GLY A 500 -36.79 8.95 -22.78
N LYS A 501 -36.42 7.68 -22.54
CA LYS A 501 -36.83 6.92 -21.35
C LYS A 501 -36.27 7.55 -20.07
N LEU A 502 -34.99 7.99 -20.07
CA LEU A 502 -34.37 8.67 -18.94
C LEU A 502 -35.08 10.01 -18.63
N LEU A 503 -35.42 10.80 -19.64
CA LEU A 503 -36.19 12.05 -19.45
C LEU A 503 -37.59 11.80 -18.86
N ALA A 504 -38.25 10.71 -19.26
CA ALA A 504 -39.55 10.33 -18.67
C ALA A 504 -39.39 9.98 -17.19
N GLN A 505 -38.36 9.15 -16.84
CA GLN A 505 -38.08 8.80 -15.46
C GLN A 505 -37.75 10.01 -14.59
N LEU A 506 -37.00 11.02 -15.10
CA LEU A 506 -36.68 12.23 -14.34
C LEU A 506 -37.92 12.94 -13.82
N LYS A 507 -38.98 12.99 -14.65
CA LYS A 507 -40.26 13.62 -14.27
C LYS A 507 -41.02 12.82 -13.23
N GLU A 508 -41.08 11.50 -13.41
CA GLU A 508 -41.80 10.59 -12.51
C GLU A 508 -41.11 10.50 -11.14
N SER A 509 -39.78 10.36 -11.12
CA SER A 509 -38.99 10.18 -9.90
C SER A 509 -38.49 11.49 -9.27
N SER A 510 -38.82 12.66 -9.88
CA SER A 510 -38.37 13.98 -9.42
C SER A 510 -36.83 14.07 -9.30
N GLN A 511 -36.10 13.53 -10.28
CA GLN A 511 -34.64 13.55 -10.35
C GLN A 511 -34.17 14.78 -11.17
N ILE A 512 -32.88 15.13 -11.03
CA ILE A 512 -32.20 16.16 -11.83
C ILE A 512 -31.16 15.47 -12.70
N LEU A 513 -31.06 15.84 -13.99
CA LEU A 513 -29.99 15.37 -14.87
C LEU A 513 -29.13 16.55 -15.32
N ILE A 514 -27.79 16.38 -15.22
CA ILE A 514 -26.84 17.30 -15.85
C ILE A 514 -25.95 16.46 -16.76
N MET A 515 -25.86 16.82 -18.04
CA MET A 515 -25.04 16.05 -18.96
C MET A 515 -24.24 16.93 -19.92
N SER A 516 -23.08 16.45 -20.33
CA SER A 516 -22.36 16.96 -21.48
C SER A 516 -22.77 16.19 -22.74
N SER A 517 -22.94 16.91 -23.85
CA SER A 517 -23.23 16.29 -25.14
C SER A 517 -22.66 17.12 -26.28
N HIS A 518 -22.20 16.42 -27.33
CA HIS A 518 -21.86 17.00 -28.63
C HIS A 518 -23.00 16.91 -29.65
N MET A 519 -24.20 16.52 -29.20
CA MET A 519 -25.34 16.29 -30.08
C MET A 519 -26.24 17.51 -30.14
N ASP A 520 -26.71 17.81 -31.35
CA ASP A 520 -27.77 18.77 -31.58
C ASP A 520 -29.09 18.17 -31.09
N PHE A 521 -29.50 18.54 -29.89
CA PHE A 521 -30.84 18.25 -29.34
C PHE A 521 -31.84 19.33 -29.78
N GLU A 522 -31.65 19.96 -30.97
CA GLU A 522 -32.43 21.11 -31.43
C GLU A 522 -33.93 20.82 -31.63
N HIS A 523 -34.38 19.58 -31.52
CA HIS A 523 -35.78 19.22 -31.81
C HIS A 523 -36.63 18.72 -30.64
N ASP A 524 -36.05 18.51 -29.45
CA ASP A 524 -36.85 18.16 -28.27
C ASP A 524 -37.13 19.41 -27.41
N SER A 525 -37.99 20.31 -27.89
CA SER A 525 -38.51 21.45 -27.14
C SER A 525 -39.44 21.00 -26.00
N GLN A 526 -38.93 20.23 -25.07
CA GLN A 526 -39.59 20.01 -23.80
C GLN A 526 -39.19 21.13 -22.83
N GLU A 527 -40.16 21.77 -22.20
CA GLU A 527 -39.98 22.85 -21.21
C GLU A 527 -39.02 22.45 -20.03
N SER A 528 -38.72 21.15 -19.89
CA SER A 528 -37.89 20.60 -18.85
C SER A 528 -36.39 20.48 -19.21
N VAL A 529 -35.99 20.82 -20.44
CA VAL A 529 -34.58 20.72 -20.89
C VAL A 529 -34.01 22.13 -21.07
N LYS A 530 -32.94 22.41 -20.33
CA LYS A 530 -32.17 23.65 -20.38
C LYS A 530 -30.84 23.40 -21.08
N ILE A 531 -30.39 24.32 -21.91
CA ILE A 531 -29.07 24.21 -22.59
C ILE A 531 -28.18 25.34 -22.11
N LEU A 532 -26.96 24.97 -21.69
CA LEU A 532 -25.91 25.92 -21.33
C LEU A 532 -24.78 25.83 -22.36
N ASN A 533 -24.60 26.87 -23.15
CA ASN A 533 -23.51 26.96 -24.12
C ASN A 533 -22.23 27.43 -23.42
N MET A 534 -21.18 26.60 -23.45
CA MET A 534 -19.87 26.88 -22.89
C MET A 534 -18.91 27.33 -24.01
N GLY A 535 -18.21 28.44 -23.82
CA GLY A 535 -17.14 28.88 -24.74
C GLY A 535 -17.56 29.93 -25.77
N GLU A 536 -18.80 30.44 -25.77
CA GLU A 536 -19.14 31.70 -26.45
C GLU A 536 -18.69 32.87 -25.55
N LYS A 537 -17.61 33.56 -26.00
CA LYS A 537 -17.19 34.84 -25.42
C LYS A 537 -18.02 35.99 -25.92
#